data_fd190d4103d305a52e23c7edb5537895
#
_entry.id   fd190d4103d305a52e23c7edb5537895
#
_cell.length_a   1.000
_cell.length_b   1.000
_cell.length_c   1.000
_cell.angle_alpha   90.00
_cell.angle_beta   90.00
_cell.angle_gamma   90.00
#
_symmetry.space_group_name_H-M   'P 1'
#
loop_
_entity.id
_entity.type
_entity.pdbx_description
1 polymer ?
#
loop_
_entity_poly.entity_id
_entity_poly.type
_entity_poly.pdbx_seq_one_letter_code
_entity_poly.pdbx_strand_id
1 'polypeptide(L)'
;MSKFNKKLSIIIPVYNEKRTIQKLLNKIYKLKNIKKEIIIINDASTDGTRVILEKNKKKITHLINHTKNQGKGAAIKSAQKLIKGDIVLIQDGDLEYDPSDYKKLLNTIYEGHDVVYGSRVLGKSR
;
A
#
# COMPACT_ATOMS: atom_id res chain seq x y z
N MET A 1 0.18 -16.45 18.11
CA MET A 1 1.04 -16.55 16.95
C MET A 1 0.30 -16.24 15.69
N SER A 2 0.91 -15.47 14.79
CA SER A 2 0.24 -15.10 13.55
C SER A 2 0.10 -16.31 12.64
N LYS A 3 -1.07 -16.44 12.02
CA LYS A 3 -1.31 -17.41 10.96
C LYS A 3 -0.39 -17.15 9.77
N PHE A 4 0.10 -15.93 9.67
CA PHE A 4 0.82 -15.40 8.53
C PHE A 4 2.25 -15.09 8.89
N ASN A 5 3.18 -15.90 8.39
CA ASN A 5 4.61 -15.65 8.58
C ASN A 5 5.21 -14.79 7.48
N LYS A 6 4.45 -14.56 6.42
CA LYS A 6 4.96 -13.85 5.25
C LYS A 6 4.88 -12.34 5.44
N LYS A 7 5.85 -11.64 4.88
CA LYS A 7 5.88 -10.19 4.92
C LYS A 7 5.04 -9.61 3.80
N LEU A 8 4.25 -8.60 4.14
CA LEU A 8 3.37 -7.91 3.22
C LEU A 8 4.01 -6.62 2.73
N SER A 9 4.10 -6.43 1.43
CA SER A 9 4.51 -5.15 0.86
C SER A 9 3.26 -4.41 0.43
N ILE A 10 2.95 -3.32 1.14
CA ILE A 10 1.78 -2.50 0.85
C ILE A 10 2.21 -1.34 -0.04
N ILE A 11 1.75 -1.34 -1.28
CA ILE A 11 2.04 -0.28 -2.24
C ILE A 11 0.85 0.65 -2.29
N ILE A 12 1.08 1.93 -2.03
CA ILE A 12 0.02 2.93 -2.00
C ILE A 12 0.33 4.02 -3.03
N PRO A 13 -0.25 3.91 -4.24
CA PRO A 13 -0.15 5.00 -5.19
C PRO A 13 -1.11 6.11 -4.77
N VAL A 14 -0.62 7.34 -4.72
CA VAL A 14 -1.37 8.48 -4.17
C VAL A 14 -1.33 9.64 -5.15
N TYR A 15 -2.51 10.21 -5.43
CA TYR A 15 -2.59 11.46 -6.17
C TYR A 15 -3.76 12.27 -5.62
N ASN A 16 -3.43 13.41 -4.97
CA ASN A 16 -4.44 14.31 -4.40
C ASN A 16 -5.42 13.61 -3.48
N GLU A 17 -4.90 12.94 -2.46
CA GLU A 17 -5.68 12.22 -1.47
C GLU A 17 -5.59 12.87 -0.09
N LYS A 18 -5.50 14.20 -0.04
CA LYS A 18 -5.35 14.97 1.19
C LYS A 18 -6.36 14.61 2.26
N ARG A 19 -7.61 14.36 1.85
CA ARG A 19 -8.70 14.12 2.81
C ARG A 19 -8.67 12.74 3.43
N THR A 20 -8.07 11.77 2.78
CA THR A 20 -8.17 10.37 3.19
C THR A 20 -6.86 9.74 3.61
N ILE A 21 -5.73 10.25 3.11
CA ILE A 21 -4.46 9.55 3.26
C ILE A 21 -4.04 9.35 4.72
N GLN A 22 -4.22 10.34 5.58
CA GLN A 22 -3.85 10.18 6.98
C GLN A 22 -4.70 9.12 7.69
N LYS A 23 -5.99 9.11 7.41
CA LYS A 23 -6.89 8.08 7.98
C LYS A 23 -6.48 6.69 7.51
N LEU A 24 -6.15 6.58 6.24
CA LEU A 24 -5.71 5.30 5.67
C LEU A 24 -4.45 4.82 6.37
N LEU A 25 -3.45 5.68 6.49
CA LEU A 25 -2.19 5.33 7.13
C LEU A 25 -2.41 4.93 8.58
N ASN A 26 -3.26 5.66 9.31
CA ASN A 26 -3.55 5.33 10.71
C ASN A 26 -4.16 3.92 10.82
N LYS A 27 -5.01 3.55 9.90
CA LYS A 27 -5.60 2.21 9.90
C LYS A 27 -4.54 1.14 9.63
N ILE A 28 -3.61 1.41 8.73
CA ILE A 28 -2.52 0.48 8.43
C ILE A 28 -1.59 0.35 9.65
N TYR A 29 -1.26 1.47 10.28
CA TYR A 29 -0.39 1.44 11.47
C TYR A 29 -0.99 0.63 12.62
N LYS A 30 -2.31 0.57 12.72
CA LYS A 30 -3.00 -0.16 13.79
C LYS A 30 -3.08 -1.66 13.55
N LEU A 31 -2.73 -2.13 12.37
CA LEU A 31 -2.76 -3.56 12.08
C LEU A 31 -1.69 -4.27 12.88
N LYS A 32 -2.10 -5.28 13.64
CA LYS A 32 -1.19 -6.07 14.46
C LYS A 32 -1.03 -7.46 13.89
N ASN A 33 0.09 -8.10 14.23
CA ASN A 33 0.38 -9.47 13.83
C ASN A 33 0.51 -9.66 12.33
N ILE A 34 0.84 -8.58 11.62
CA ILE A 34 1.10 -8.62 10.19
C ILE A 34 2.44 -7.94 9.95
N LYS A 35 3.43 -8.71 9.49
CA LYS A 35 4.71 -8.14 9.08
C LYS A 35 4.47 -7.35 7.81
N LYS A 36 4.90 -6.11 7.77
CA LYS A 36 4.61 -5.27 6.62
C LYS A 36 5.65 -4.20 6.39
N GLU A 37 5.77 -3.81 5.14
CA GLU A 37 6.47 -2.59 4.75
C GLU A 37 5.48 -1.73 3.98
N ILE A 38 5.64 -0.43 4.06
CA ILE A 38 4.75 0.53 3.40
C ILE A 38 5.55 1.30 2.37
N ILE A 39 5.14 1.19 1.11
CA ILE A 39 5.78 1.89 0.00
C ILE A 39 4.75 2.83 -0.60
N ILE A 40 4.99 4.14 -0.49
CA ILE A 40 4.06 5.15 -0.99
C ILE A 40 4.68 5.87 -2.17
N ILE A 41 3.92 5.99 -3.24
CA ILE A 41 4.33 6.74 -4.42
C ILE A 41 3.37 7.92 -4.57
N ASN A 42 3.88 9.10 -4.30
CA ASN A 42 3.13 10.33 -4.49
C ASN A 42 3.31 10.77 -5.94
N ASP A 43 2.25 10.66 -6.71
CA ASP A 43 2.30 10.92 -8.16
C ASP A 43 2.10 12.39 -8.48
N ALA A 44 2.92 13.24 -7.87
CA ALA A 44 2.94 14.69 -8.08
C ALA A 44 1.64 15.37 -7.60
N SER A 45 1.20 15.04 -6.40
CA SER A 45 0.01 15.68 -5.79
C SER A 45 0.21 17.19 -5.65
N THR A 46 -0.88 17.93 -5.81
CA THR A 46 -0.88 19.39 -5.77
C THR A 46 -1.77 19.97 -4.66
N ASP A 47 -2.38 19.13 -3.84
CA ASP A 47 -3.38 19.55 -2.84
C ASP A 47 -2.89 19.58 -1.40
N GLY A 48 -1.59 19.37 -1.17
CA GLY A 48 -1.06 19.27 0.20
C GLY A 48 -0.84 17.84 0.67
N THR A 49 -1.18 16.85 -0.12
CA THR A 49 -0.93 15.45 0.21
C THR A 49 0.55 15.23 0.56
N ARG A 50 1.45 15.84 -0.18
CA ARG A 50 2.88 15.67 0.04
C ARG A 50 3.29 16.04 1.46
N VAL A 51 2.76 17.13 2.00
CA VAL A 51 3.07 17.56 3.36
C VAL A 51 2.67 16.51 4.37
N ILE A 52 1.50 15.92 4.17
CA ILE A 52 1.00 14.86 5.06
C ILE A 52 1.92 13.64 5.00
N LEU A 53 2.34 13.26 3.80
CA LEU A 53 3.23 12.12 3.63
C LEU A 53 4.59 12.35 4.27
N GLU A 54 5.14 13.56 4.13
CA GLU A 54 6.41 13.90 4.76
C GLU A 54 6.34 13.81 6.28
N LYS A 55 5.20 14.18 6.87
CA LYS A 55 5.01 14.06 8.31
C LYS A 55 4.96 12.60 8.78
N ASN A 56 4.63 11.69 7.90
CA ASN A 56 4.56 10.26 8.19
C ASN A 56 5.84 9.51 7.82
N LYS A 57 6.85 10.22 7.34
CA LYS A 57 8.03 9.60 6.74
C LYS A 57 8.70 8.56 7.62
N LYS A 58 8.73 8.77 8.93
CA LYS A 58 9.38 7.83 9.84
C LYS A 58 8.69 6.49 9.93
N LYS A 59 7.40 6.45 9.63
CA LYS A 59 6.60 5.23 9.68
C LYS A 59 6.42 4.59 8.31
N ILE A 60 6.87 5.26 7.26
CA ILE A 60 6.79 4.76 5.88
C ILE A 60 8.14 4.16 5.52
N THR A 61 8.13 2.97 4.93
CA THR A 61 9.38 2.31 4.55
C THR A 61 10.06 3.04 3.40
N HIS A 62 9.29 3.36 2.36
CA HIS A 62 9.80 4.12 1.21
C HIS A 62 8.74 5.11 0.77
N LEU A 63 9.16 6.35 0.57
CA LEU A 63 8.31 7.42 0.03
C LEU A 63 8.96 7.93 -1.24
N ILE A 64 8.28 7.75 -2.37
CA ILE A 64 8.73 8.24 -3.67
C ILE A 64 7.84 9.39 -4.09
N ASN A 65 8.44 10.51 -4.47
CA ASN A 65 7.70 11.66 -5.02
C ASN A 65 8.04 11.80 -6.49
N HIS A 66 7.06 11.59 -7.36
CA HIS A 66 7.25 11.86 -8.78
C HIS A 66 7.26 13.37 -9.01
N THR A 67 8.06 13.82 -9.98
CA THR A 67 8.13 15.24 -10.32
C THR A 67 6.95 15.68 -11.14
N LYS A 68 6.31 14.77 -11.85
CA LYS A 68 5.10 15.04 -12.61
C LYS A 68 4.18 13.83 -12.56
N ASN A 69 2.91 14.06 -12.76
CA ASN A 69 1.90 13.00 -12.75
C ASN A 69 2.16 12.03 -13.90
N GLN A 70 2.27 10.76 -13.58
CA GLN A 70 2.54 9.71 -14.56
C GLN A 70 1.48 8.62 -14.59
N GLY A 71 0.52 8.68 -13.67
CA GLY A 71 -0.55 7.71 -13.58
C GLY A 71 -0.27 6.57 -12.62
N LYS A 72 -1.32 5.86 -12.26
CA LYS A 72 -1.29 4.80 -11.26
C LYS A 72 -0.38 3.64 -11.67
N GLY A 73 -0.44 3.24 -12.94
CA GLY A 73 0.41 2.14 -13.42
C GLY A 73 1.89 2.46 -13.28
N ALA A 74 2.28 3.69 -13.62
CA ALA A 74 3.67 4.13 -13.48
C ALA A 74 4.07 4.19 -12.01
N ALA A 75 3.16 4.61 -11.13
CA ALA A 75 3.43 4.66 -9.70
C ALA A 75 3.72 3.26 -9.16
N ILE A 76 2.90 2.28 -9.53
CA ILE A 76 3.10 0.90 -9.11
C ILE A 76 4.44 0.39 -9.64
N LYS A 77 4.76 0.70 -10.88
CA LYS A 77 6.02 0.29 -11.48
C LYS A 77 7.22 0.87 -10.75
N SER A 78 7.12 2.13 -10.31
CA SER A 78 8.20 2.75 -9.53
C SER A 78 8.46 2.02 -8.23
N ALA A 79 7.45 1.40 -7.65
CA ALA A 79 7.59 0.67 -6.40
C ALA A 79 8.18 -0.72 -6.57
N GLN A 80 8.10 -1.31 -7.76
CA GLN A 80 8.47 -2.71 -7.98
C GLN A 80 9.86 -3.09 -7.49
N LYS A 81 10.85 -2.25 -7.75
CA LYS A 81 12.23 -2.58 -7.34
C LYS A 81 12.47 -2.43 -5.84
N LEU A 82 11.52 -1.88 -5.11
CA LEU A 82 11.64 -1.69 -3.66
C LEU A 82 10.93 -2.78 -2.88
N ILE A 83 10.19 -3.63 -3.55
CA ILE A 83 9.42 -4.68 -2.89
C ILE A 83 10.34 -5.72 -2.27
N LYS A 84 10.18 -5.94 -0.97
CA LYS A 84 10.93 -6.97 -0.23
C LYS A 84 10.02 -7.97 0.46
N GLY A 85 8.72 -7.77 0.39
CA GLY A 85 7.78 -8.69 1.00
C GLY A 85 7.51 -9.91 0.13
N ASP A 86 6.90 -10.90 0.73
CA ASP A 86 6.50 -12.13 0.05
C ASP A 86 5.19 -11.97 -0.69
N ILE A 87 4.37 -11.01 -0.24
CA ILE A 87 3.05 -10.75 -0.79
C ILE A 87 2.95 -9.26 -1.10
N VAL A 88 2.39 -8.94 -2.25
CA VAL A 88 2.20 -7.55 -2.66
C VAL A 88 0.72 -7.19 -2.58
N LEU A 89 0.41 -6.17 -1.81
CA LEU A 89 -0.93 -5.61 -1.71
C LEU A 89 -0.91 -4.19 -2.26
N ILE A 90 -1.79 -3.90 -3.21
CA ILE A 90 -1.91 -2.56 -3.75
C ILE A 90 -3.14 -1.91 -3.12
N GLN A 91 -2.91 -0.85 -2.36
CA GLN A 91 -3.94 -0.13 -1.62
C GLN A 91 -4.11 1.26 -2.20
N ASP A 92 -5.32 1.58 -2.68
CA ASP A 92 -5.60 2.94 -3.13
C ASP A 92 -5.64 3.90 -1.96
N GLY A 93 -5.29 5.16 -2.21
CA GLY A 93 -5.19 6.17 -1.15
C GLY A 93 -6.52 6.76 -0.69
N ASP A 94 -7.63 6.30 -1.25
CA ASP A 94 -8.95 6.93 -1.08
C ASP A 94 -9.87 6.27 -0.07
N LEU A 95 -9.42 5.27 0.67
CA LEU A 95 -10.23 4.54 1.66
C LEU A 95 -11.38 3.70 1.09
N GLU A 96 -11.46 3.54 -0.22
CA GLU A 96 -12.48 2.65 -0.79
C GLU A 96 -12.34 1.24 -0.25
N TYR A 97 -11.12 0.78 -0.04
CA TYR A 97 -10.88 -0.50 0.59
C TYR A 97 -10.28 -0.27 1.97
N ASP A 98 -10.94 -0.79 2.99
CA ASP A 98 -10.51 -0.57 4.37
C ASP A 98 -9.40 -1.55 4.76
N PRO A 99 -8.25 -1.05 5.26
CA PRO A 99 -7.17 -1.94 5.71
C PRO A 99 -7.58 -2.93 6.78
N SER A 100 -8.63 -2.64 7.55
CA SER A 100 -9.09 -3.60 8.56
C SER A 100 -9.55 -4.92 7.93
N ASP A 101 -9.81 -4.94 6.62
CA ASP A 101 -10.23 -6.14 5.91
C ASP A 101 -9.06 -6.93 5.32
N TYR A 102 -7.82 -6.52 5.58
CA TYR A 102 -6.65 -7.22 5.05
C TYR A 102 -6.63 -8.70 5.41
N LYS A 103 -7.11 -9.05 6.59
CA LYS A 103 -7.10 -10.46 7.00
C LYS A 103 -7.93 -11.32 6.07
N LYS A 104 -9.04 -10.80 5.56
CA LYS A 104 -9.86 -11.53 4.60
C LYS A 104 -9.11 -11.74 3.30
N LEU A 105 -8.39 -10.71 2.83
CA LEU A 105 -7.58 -10.83 1.63
C LEU A 105 -6.46 -11.82 1.82
N LEU A 106 -5.79 -11.76 2.98
CA LEU A 106 -4.67 -12.64 3.26
C LEU A 106 -5.10 -14.11 3.31
N ASN A 107 -6.30 -14.39 3.78
CA ASN A 107 -6.82 -15.74 3.75
C ASN A 107 -6.97 -16.28 2.32
N THR A 108 -7.31 -15.40 1.38
CA THR A 108 -7.40 -15.76 -0.03
C THR A 108 -6.05 -16.17 -0.59
N ILE A 109 -4.98 -15.56 -0.09
CA ILE A 109 -3.62 -15.84 -0.56
C ILE A 109 -3.20 -17.28 -0.27
N TYR A 110 -3.69 -17.86 0.81
CA TYR A 110 -3.42 -19.27 1.10
C TYR A 110 -3.96 -20.20 0.01
N GLU A 111 -4.82 -19.70 -0.87
CA GLU A 111 -5.34 -20.48 -1.97
C GLU A 111 -4.50 -20.35 -3.24
N GLY A 112 -3.28 -19.82 -3.12
CA GLY A 112 -2.36 -19.78 -4.25
C GLY A 112 -2.26 -18.43 -4.96
N HIS A 113 -2.76 -17.38 -4.34
CA HIS A 113 -2.66 -16.03 -4.88
C HIS A 113 -1.67 -15.21 -4.06
N ASP A 114 -0.78 -14.47 -4.71
CA ASP A 114 0.22 -13.66 -4.00
C ASP A 114 0.22 -12.17 -4.39
N VAL A 115 -0.63 -11.76 -5.30
CA VAL A 115 -0.80 -10.35 -5.64
C VAL A 115 -2.24 -9.95 -5.40
N VAL A 116 -2.44 -8.93 -4.58
CA VAL A 116 -3.77 -8.46 -4.20
C VAL A 116 -3.91 -6.98 -4.53
N TYR A 117 -5.04 -6.58 -5.08
CA TYR A 117 -5.32 -5.19 -5.40
C TYR A 117 -6.61 -4.76 -4.75
N GLY A 118 -6.49 -3.84 -3.76
CA GLY A 118 -7.67 -3.32 -3.09
C GLY A 118 -8.58 -4.43 -2.60
N SER A 119 -9.79 -4.48 -3.12
CA SER A 119 -10.81 -5.43 -2.67
C SER A 119 -10.77 -6.77 -3.39
N ARG A 120 -9.82 -7.01 -4.26
CA ARG A 120 -9.82 -8.26 -5.04
C ARG A 120 -8.42 -8.78 -5.31
N VAL A 121 -8.35 -10.07 -5.54
CA VAL A 121 -7.13 -10.75 -5.94
C VAL A 121 -6.97 -10.60 -7.45
N LEU A 122 -5.79 -10.17 -7.91
CA LEU A 122 -5.53 -9.96 -9.32
C LEU A 122 -5.18 -11.22 -10.08
N GLY A 123 -4.56 -12.18 -9.41
CA GLY A 123 -4.19 -13.42 -10.07
C GLY A 123 -3.32 -14.28 -9.20
N LYS A 124 -2.98 -15.44 -9.74
CA LYS A 124 -2.14 -16.39 -9.04
C LYS A 124 -0.67 -16.04 -9.18
N SER A 125 0.13 -16.56 -8.27
CA SER A 125 1.57 -16.52 -8.35
C SER A 125 2.05 -17.17 -9.64
N ARG A 126 3.09 -16.63 -10.19
CA ARG A 126 3.67 -17.16 -11.40
C ARG A 126 4.93 -17.92 -11.13
#